data_adfbd4b400abb68f98e049a0edffc311
#
_entry.id   adfbd4b400abb68f98e049a0edffc311
#
_cell.length_a   1.000
_cell.length_b   1.000
_cell.length_c   1.000
_cell.angle_alpha   90.00
_cell.angle_beta   90.00
_cell.angle_gamma   90.00
#
_symmetry.space_group_name_H-M   'P 1'
#
loop_
_entity.id
_entity.type
_entity.pdbx_description
1 polymer ?
#
loop_
_entity_poly.entity_id
_entity_poly.type
_entity_poly.pdbx_seq_one_letter_code
_entity_poly.pdbx_strand_id
1 'polypeptide(L)'
;MIRSIKYGLLLLLPGMLFTAQAADRQDVKCHLITSKGEQIAFYRWDLDKQQLFMARLSGKSLKDARGKRYFIREVRECVLLKEAFSSEKARKLDEMTLR
;
A
#
# COMPACT_ATOMS: atom_id res chain seq x y z
N MET A 1 28.24 -28.81 36.09
CA MET A 1 27.90 -28.78 35.70
C MET A 1 26.88 -28.52 35.19
N ILE A 2 26.67 -28.48 35.14
CA ILE A 2 25.87 -28.38 34.65
C ILE A 2 25.38 -27.46 34.10
N ARG A 3 25.42 -27.13 34.14
CA ARG A 3 25.03 -26.25 33.59
C ARG A 3 24.95 -25.86 32.53
N SER A 4 25.17 -25.82 32.23
CA SER A 4 25.35 -25.42 31.13
C SER A 4 24.36 -25.53 30.36
N ILE A 5 24.03 -25.97 30.39
CA ILE A 5 23.07 -26.22 29.71
C ILE A 5 22.21 -25.33 29.41
N LYS A 6 21.85 -24.93 30.00
CA LYS A 6 20.93 -24.12 29.86
C LYS A 6 21.06 -23.21 28.92
N TYR A 7 21.80 -22.88 28.72
CA TYR A 7 21.91 -21.94 27.94
C TYR A 7 21.53 -22.02 26.71
N GLY A 8 21.90 -22.72 26.31
CA GLY A 8 21.75 -22.74 25.01
C GLY A 8 20.43 -22.47 24.65
N LEU A 9 19.78 -22.78 25.06
CA LEU A 9 18.59 -22.73 24.69
C LEU A 9 18.00 -21.54 24.36
N LEU A 10 18.10 -20.92 24.94
CA LEU A 10 17.41 -19.82 24.79
C LEU A 10 17.53 -19.14 23.62
N LEU A 11 18.35 -18.97 23.29
CA LEU A 11 18.58 -18.16 22.32
C LEU A 11 17.93 -18.37 21.11
N LEU A 12 17.95 -18.99 20.59
CA LEU A 12 17.51 -19.18 19.36
C LEU A 12 16.24 -18.63 19.01
N LEU A 13 15.46 -18.50 19.50
CA LEU A 13 14.26 -18.09 19.11
C LEU A 13 14.02 -16.80 18.63
N PRO A 14 14.47 -15.93 19.02
CA PRO A 14 14.16 -14.61 18.71
C PRO A 14 14.11 -14.24 17.29
N GLY A 15 15.01 -14.42 16.62
CA GLY A 15 15.12 -13.90 15.30
C GLY A 15 14.02 -14.21 14.36
N MET A 16 13.47 -15.27 14.40
CA MET A 16 12.54 -15.64 13.43
C MET A 16 11.32 -14.86 13.38
N LEU A 17 10.95 -14.26 14.36
CA LEU A 17 9.75 -13.54 14.35
C LEU A 17 9.69 -12.40 13.43
N PHE A 18 10.73 -11.76 13.22
CA PHE A 18 10.73 -10.57 12.48
C PHE A 18 10.56 -10.71 11.03
N THR A 19 11.00 -11.76 10.48
CA THR A 19 10.94 -11.88 9.06
C THR A 19 9.56 -11.98 8.53
N ALA A 20 8.65 -12.44 9.32
CA ALA A 20 7.30 -12.63 8.84
C ALA A 20 6.62 -11.34 8.47
N GLN A 21 7.00 -10.25 9.10
CA GLN A 21 6.29 -9.03 8.84
C GLN A 21 6.58 -8.38 7.55
N ALA A 22 7.72 -8.59 7.01
CA ALA A 22 8.07 -7.98 5.74
C ALA A 22 7.23 -8.51 4.61
N ALA A 23 6.61 -9.65 4.78
CA ALA A 23 5.86 -10.26 3.71
C ALA A 23 4.42 -9.77 3.62
N ASP A 24 4.01 -8.91 4.51
CA ASP A 24 2.62 -8.49 4.54
C ASP A 24 2.27 -7.38 3.59
N ARG A 25 3.18 -6.91 2.78
CA ARG A 25 2.88 -5.88 1.81
C ARG A 25 2.08 -6.46 0.65
N GLN A 26 1.06 -5.73 0.26
CA GLN A 26 0.18 -6.15 -0.82
C GLN A 26 0.11 -5.06 -1.88
N ASP A 27 -0.11 -5.47 -3.11
CA ASP A 27 -0.34 -4.51 -4.19
C ASP A 27 -1.78 -4.05 -4.12
N VAL A 28 -1.96 -2.73 -4.14
CA VAL A 28 -3.29 -2.12 -4.07
C VAL A 28 -3.46 -1.13 -5.20
N LYS A 29 -4.69 -0.82 -5.51
CA LYS A 29 -5.02 0.22 -6.45
C LYS A 29 -5.97 1.19 -5.76
N CYS A 30 -5.79 2.47 -6.02
CA CYS A 30 -6.55 3.52 -5.36
C CYS A 30 -7.23 4.41 -6.37
N HIS A 31 -8.48 4.76 -6.08
CA HIS A 31 -9.24 5.73 -6.86
C HIS A 31 -8.96 7.10 -6.26
N LEU A 32 -8.31 7.96 -7.01
CA LEU A 32 -7.88 9.28 -6.55
C LEU A 32 -8.63 10.38 -7.24
N ILE A 33 -8.90 11.44 -6.50
CA ILE A 33 -9.36 12.70 -7.08
C ILE A 33 -8.14 13.61 -7.07
N THR A 34 -7.73 14.07 -8.23
CA THR A 34 -6.54 14.93 -8.33
C THR A 34 -6.92 16.28 -8.91
N SER A 35 -5.98 17.21 -8.91
CA SER A 35 -6.22 18.51 -9.50
C SER A 35 -6.42 18.45 -11.02
N LYS A 36 -6.13 17.31 -11.64
CA LYS A 36 -6.35 17.10 -13.06
C LYS A 36 -7.52 16.16 -13.35
N GLY A 37 -8.25 15.74 -12.35
CA GLY A 37 -9.37 14.81 -12.52
C GLY A 37 -9.17 13.53 -11.76
N GLU A 38 -10.01 12.55 -12.06
CA GLU A 38 -9.98 11.29 -11.36
C GLU A 38 -9.03 10.31 -12.04
N GLN A 39 -8.34 9.51 -11.26
CA GLN A 39 -7.45 8.50 -11.82
C GLN A 39 -7.26 7.33 -10.87
N ILE A 40 -6.73 6.24 -11.40
CA ILE A 40 -6.37 5.07 -10.60
C ILE A 40 -4.85 5.06 -10.48
N ALA A 41 -4.35 4.88 -9.28
CA ALA A 41 -2.92 4.77 -9.02
C ALA A 41 -2.63 3.50 -8.26
N PHE A 42 -1.41 3.00 -8.38
CA PHE A 42 -1.03 1.72 -7.81
C PHE A 42 0.02 1.91 -6.74
N TYR A 43 -0.16 1.18 -5.63
CA TYR A 43 0.74 1.27 -4.48
C TYR A 43 1.00 -0.12 -3.92
N ARG A 44 1.95 -0.21 -3.01
CA ARG A 44 2.24 -1.45 -2.33
C ARG A 44 2.48 -1.14 -0.88
N TRP A 45 1.63 -1.66 -0.01
CA TRP A 45 1.76 -1.39 1.41
C TRP A 45 1.11 -2.48 2.26
N ASP A 46 1.36 -2.42 3.57
CA ASP A 46 0.78 -3.30 4.54
C ASP A 46 -0.68 -2.89 4.76
N LEU A 47 -1.59 -3.81 4.54
CA LEU A 47 -3.02 -3.51 4.66
C LEU A 47 -3.43 -3.07 6.07
N ASP A 48 -2.71 -3.54 7.07
CA ASP A 48 -3.02 -3.13 8.44
C ASP A 48 -2.81 -1.64 8.64
N LYS A 49 -2.02 -1.00 7.81
CA LYS A 49 -1.73 0.43 7.89
C LYS A 49 -2.37 1.22 6.77
N GLN A 50 -3.33 0.61 6.06
CA GLN A 50 -3.90 1.26 4.89
C GLN A 50 -4.52 2.61 5.17
N GLN A 51 -5.22 2.76 6.27
CA GLN A 51 -5.83 4.03 6.61
C GLN A 51 -4.78 5.14 6.75
N LEU A 52 -3.65 4.81 7.35
CA LEU A 52 -2.58 5.76 7.51
C LEU A 52 -1.99 6.16 6.15
N PHE A 53 -1.75 5.19 5.29
CA PHE A 53 -1.19 5.48 3.98
C PHE A 53 -2.15 6.27 3.12
N MET A 54 -3.45 5.96 3.16
CA MET A 54 -4.43 6.74 2.44
C MET A 54 -4.45 8.18 2.92
N ALA A 55 -4.37 8.38 4.22
CA ALA A 55 -4.36 9.73 4.77
C ALA A 55 -3.12 10.51 4.32
N ARG A 56 -2.01 9.85 4.17
CA ARG A 56 -0.77 10.49 3.74
C ARG A 56 -0.76 10.84 2.25
N LEU A 57 -1.60 10.22 1.46
CA LEU A 57 -1.62 10.52 0.04
C LEU A 57 -2.25 11.87 -0.27
N SER A 58 -3.20 12.31 0.53
CA SER A 58 -3.84 13.61 0.30
C SER A 58 -2.80 14.72 0.36
N GLY A 59 -2.78 15.54 -0.64
CA GLY A 59 -1.84 16.65 -0.72
C GLY A 59 -0.51 16.32 -1.37
N LYS A 60 -0.24 15.04 -1.64
CA LYS A 60 1.00 14.70 -2.30
C LYS A 60 0.99 15.12 -3.75
N SER A 61 2.14 15.48 -4.27
CA SER A 61 2.27 15.86 -5.67
C SER A 61 2.60 14.66 -6.53
N LEU A 62 2.11 14.71 -7.75
CA LEU A 62 2.39 13.73 -8.79
C LEU A 62 2.95 14.50 -9.99
N LYS A 63 3.54 13.78 -10.93
CA LYS A 63 4.03 14.40 -12.15
C LYS A 63 3.39 13.70 -13.35
N ASP A 64 2.99 14.51 -14.33
CA ASP A 64 2.45 13.94 -15.55
C ASP A 64 3.59 13.58 -16.52
N ALA A 65 3.24 13.12 -17.71
CA ALA A 65 4.22 12.68 -18.69
C ALA A 65 5.18 13.78 -19.11
N ARG A 66 4.78 15.04 -18.94
CA ARG A 66 5.63 16.18 -19.30
C ARG A 66 6.44 16.68 -18.11
N GLY A 67 6.33 16.02 -16.97
CA GLY A 67 7.02 16.44 -15.76
C GLY A 67 6.32 17.54 -15.00
N LYS A 68 5.09 17.89 -15.39
CA LYS A 68 4.36 18.94 -14.73
C LYS A 68 3.68 18.41 -13.49
N ARG A 69 3.75 19.15 -12.38
CA ARG A 69 3.18 18.73 -11.13
C ARG A 69 1.68 18.90 -11.08
N TYR A 70 1.03 17.98 -10.40
CA TYR A 70 -0.36 18.10 -10.02
C TYR A 70 -0.52 17.40 -8.67
N PHE A 71 -1.68 17.49 -8.04
CA PHE A 71 -1.81 17.08 -6.65
C PHE A 71 -2.98 16.16 -6.41
N ILE A 72 -2.80 15.24 -5.46
CA ILE A 72 -3.89 14.38 -4.99
C ILE A 72 -4.73 15.20 -4.04
N ARG A 73 -6.01 15.34 -4.33
CA ARG A 73 -6.92 16.07 -3.46
C ARG A 73 -7.59 15.14 -2.46
N GLU A 74 -7.93 13.95 -2.91
CA GLU A 74 -8.69 13.04 -2.07
C GLU A 74 -8.48 11.61 -2.52
N VAL A 75 -8.44 10.67 -1.59
CA VAL A 75 -8.41 9.25 -1.90
C VAL A 75 -9.80 8.72 -1.62
N ARG A 76 -10.48 8.25 -2.67
CA ARG A 76 -11.84 7.75 -2.53
C ARG A 76 -11.90 6.34 -1.99
N GLU A 77 -11.09 5.47 -2.53
CA GLU A 77 -11.13 4.07 -2.17
C GLU A 77 -9.84 3.39 -2.61
N CYS A 78 -9.32 2.47 -1.80
CA CYS A 78 -8.21 1.61 -2.19
C CYS A 78 -8.62 0.17 -1.98
N VAL A 79 -8.36 -0.68 -2.97
CA VAL A 79 -8.68 -2.10 -2.91
C VAL A 79 -7.49 -2.91 -3.38
N LEU A 80 -7.49 -4.19 -3.12
CA LEU A 80 -6.44 -5.07 -3.63
C LEU A 80 -6.49 -5.09 -5.15
N LEU A 81 -5.36 -5.34 -5.76
CA LEU A 81 -5.24 -5.30 -7.20
C LEU A 81 -6.27 -6.18 -7.90
N LYS A 82 -6.62 -7.30 -7.31
CA LYS A 82 -7.58 -8.22 -7.92
C LYS A 82 -9.03 -7.93 -7.57
N GLU A 83 -9.28 -6.96 -6.73
CA GLU A 83 -10.63 -6.63 -6.32
C GLU A 83 -11.21 -5.52 -7.19
N ALA A 84 -12.54 -5.42 -7.22
CA ALA A 84 -13.21 -4.37 -7.95
C ALA A 84 -13.53 -3.21 -7.02
N PHE A 85 -13.47 -2.00 -7.56
CA PHE A 85 -13.92 -0.82 -6.81
C PHE A 85 -15.43 -0.88 -6.61
N SER A 86 -15.92 -0.24 -5.58
CA SER A 86 -17.34 -0.24 -5.29
C SER A 86 -18.10 0.69 -6.23
N SER A 87 -17.50 1.75 -6.75
CA SER A 87 -18.21 2.65 -7.65
C SER A 87 -18.02 2.21 -9.11
N GLU A 88 -19.07 2.37 -9.89
CA GLU A 88 -19.02 2.02 -11.30
C GLU A 88 -18.03 2.91 -12.05
N LYS A 89 -17.96 4.17 -11.69
CA LYS A 89 -17.04 5.10 -12.33
C LYS A 89 -15.60 4.67 -12.12
N ALA A 90 -15.27 4.26 -10.90
CA ALA A 90 -13.91 3.80 -10.60
C ALA A 90 -13.60 2.51 -11.34
N ARG A 91 -14.56 1.61 -11.47
CA ARG A 91 -14.35 0.39 -12.22
C ARG A 91 -14.05 0.66 -13.68
N LYS A 92 -14.74 1.63 -14.27
CA LYS A 92 -14.49 1.99 -15.66
C LYS A 92 -13.12 2.64 -15.84
N LEU A 93 -12.72 3.48 -14.91
CA LEU A 93 -11.40 4.08 -14.95
C LEU A 93 -10.32 3.00 -14.83
N ASP A 94 -10.55 2.03 -13.97
CA ASP A 94 -9.61 0.94 -13.77
C ASP A 94 -9.40 0.14 -15.05
N GLU A 95 -10.47 -0.11 -15.78
CA GLU A 95 -10.38 -0.83 -17.06
C GLU A 95 -9.55 -0.08 -18.09
N MET A 96 -9.58 1.24 -18.04
CA MET A 96 -8.86 2.06 -19.00
C MET A 96 -7.44 2.37 -18.58
N THR A 97 -7.04 2.00 -17.38
CA THR A 97 -5.73 2.33 -16.85
C THR A 97 -4.76 1.20 -17.14
N LEU A 98 -3.61 1.55 -17.71
CA LEU A 98 -2.58 0.57 -18.01
C LEU A 98 -1.85 0.17 -16.73
N ARG A 99 -1.47 -1.09 -16.66
CA ARG A 99 -0.75 -1.63 -15.50
C ARG A 99 0.65 -2.09 -15.83
#